data_a2a85da6c68f78576d12046c427578ae
#
_entry.id   a2a85da6c68f78576d12046c427578ae
#
_cell.length_a   1.000
_cell.length_b   1.000
_cell.length_c   1.000
_cell.angle_alpha   90.00
_cell.angle_beta   90.00
_cell.angle_gamma   90.00
#
_symmetry.space_group_name_H-M   'P 1'
#
loop_
_entity.id
_entity.type
_entity.pdbx_description
1 polymer ?
#
loop_
_entity_poly.entity_id
_entity_poly.type
_entity_poly.pdbx_seq_one_letter_code
_entity_poly.pdbx_strand_id
1 'polypeptide(L)'
;MEKFSVSRLVGAPPGYVGYEEGGQLTEKVRRKPYSVILLDEVEKAHPDVFNMLLQVLDDGFLTDSLGRKIDFRNTIIIMTSNIGARQLKDFGQGVGFGTAAKKAQADSHQKGVIESALKKAFAPEFLNRIDDVIVFNPLEREDIHKIIDIELNKLYKRIKDIGYDLNLSDKAKDY
;
A
#
# COMPACT_ATOMS: atom_id res chain seq x y z
N MET A 1 -5.38 -6.90 -16.35
CA MET A 1 -4.59 -5.65 -16.29
C MET A 1 -3.40 -5.85 -17.23
N GLU A 2 -3.19 -4.90 -18.14
CA GLU A 2 -2.40 -5.11 -19.34
C GLU A 2 -0.91 -4.83 -19.17
N LYS A 3 -0.07 -5.40 -20.04
CA LYS A 3 1.38 -5.15 -20.17
C LYS A 3 1.77 -3.65 -20.23
N PHE A 4 0.81 -2.78 -20.46
CA PHE A 4 0.98 -1.31 -20.44
C PHE A 4 1.41 -0.73 -19.08
N SER A 5 1.24 -1.46 -17.97
CA SER A 5 1.57 -0.93 -16.63
C SER A 5 3.08 -0.75 -16.41
N VAL A 6 3.89 -1.73 -16.85
CA VAL A 6 5.36 -1.65 -16.73
C VAL A 6 5.93 -0.60 -17.67
N SER A 7 5.43 -0.55 -18.92
CA SER A 7 5.87 0.48 -19.89
C SER A 7 5.61 1.90 -19.39
N ARG A 8 4.53 2.13 -18.65
CA ARG A 8 4.29 3.44 -18.03
C ARG A 8 5.27 3.78 -16.91
N LEU A 9 5.74 2.77 -16.18
CA LEU A 9 6.68 2.98 -15.06
C LEU A 9 8.11 3.18 -15.55
N VAL A 10 8.55 2.36 -16.52
CA VAL A 10 9.95 2.28 -16.98
C VAL A 10 10.18 3.01 -18.30
N GLY A 11 9.11 3.18 -19.10
CA GLY A 11 9.14 3.76 -20.44
C GLY A 11 8.72 2.75 -21.51
N ALA A 12 8.20 3.25 -22.62
CA ALA A 12 7.81 2.44 -23.77
C ALA A 12 9.03 1.95 -24.56
N PRO A 13 8.99 0.76 -25.19
CA PRO A 13 10.05 0.29 -26.08
C PRO A 13 10.22 1.21 -27.31
N PRO A 14 11.40 1.17 -27.97
CA PRO A 14 11.62 1.92 -29.21
C PRO A 14 10.54 1.64 -30.26
N GLY A 15 10.04 2.70 -30.90
CA GLY A 15 9.01 2.62 -31.92
C GLY A 15 7.55 2.64 -31.41
N TYR A 16 7.34 2.70 -30.09
CA TYR A 16 6.01 2.84 -29.50
C TYR A 16 5.75 4.29 -29.04
N VAL A 17 4.47 4.68 -29.03
CA VAL A 17 4.04 5.98 -28.53
C VAL A 17 4.46 6.16 -27.08
N GLY A 18 5.08 7.31 -26.74
CA GLY A 18 5.57 7.62 -25.40
C GLY A 18 7.02 7.18 -25.13
N TYR A 19 7.74 6.65 -26.12
CA TYR A 19 9.15 6.27 -25.96
C TYR A 19 10.03 7.44 -25.50
N GLU A 20 9.87 8.62 -26.11
CA GLU A 20 10.66 9.82 -25.78
C GLU A 20 10.35 10.43 -24.41
N GLU A 21 9.17 10.14 -23.87
CA GLU A 21 8.74 10.67 -22.56
C GLU A 21 9.42 9.97 -21.38
N GLY A 22 9.98 8.76 -21.63
CA GLY A 22 10.55 7.91 -20.57
C GLY A 22 9.49 7.34 -19.63
N GLY A 23 9.91 6.60 -18.60
CA GLY A 23 8.98 6.02 -17.61
C GLY A 23 8.60 7.00 -16.51
N GLN A 24 7.35 6.97 -16.10
CA GLN A 24 6.84 7.88 -15.06
C GLN A 24 7.57 7.70 -13.72
N LEU A 25 7.93 6.48 -13.35
CA LEU A 25 8.67 6.19 -12.13
C LEU A 25 10.14 6.54 -12.30
N THR A 26 10.78 6.04 -13.35
CA THR A 26 12.20 6.22 -13.60
C THR A 26 12.56 7.69 -13.78
N GLU A 27 11.76 8.50 -14.48
CA GLU A 27 11.99 9.92 -14.63
C GLU A 27 11.82 10.70 -13.31
N LYS A 28 10.84 10.34 -12.47
CA LYS A 28 10.67 10.98 -11.17
C LYS A 28 11.85 10.71 -10.24
N VAL A 29 12.31 9.45 -10.17
CA VAL A 29 13.45 9.06 -9.33
C VAL A 29 14.75 9.69 -9.86
N ARG A 30 14.96 9.70 -11.19
CA ARG A 30 16.12 10.35 -11.80
C ARG A 30 16.25 11.83 -11.42
N ARG A 31 15.11 12.54 -11.39
CA ARG A 31 15.05 13.97 -11.03
C ARG A 31 15.15 14.22 -9.52
N LYS A 32 14.66 13.26 -8.71
CA LYS A 32 14.64 13.35 -7.25
C LYS A 32 15.08 12.02 -6.65
N PRO A 33 16.39 11.74 -6.58
CA PRO A 33 16.91 10.45 -6.13
C PRO A 33 16.58 10.17 -4.64
N TYR A 34 16.43 11.21 -3.82
CA TYR A 34 15.97 11.08 -2.43
C TYR A 34 14.45 11.22 -2.38
N SER A 35 13.74 10.11 -2.49
CA SER A 35 12.27 10.12 -2.56
C SER A 35 11.66 8.91 -1.86
N VAL A 36 10.38 9.06 -1.49
CA VAL A 36 9.54 7.97 -1.02
C VAL A 36 8.63 7.55 -2.16
N ILE A 37 8.63 6.26 -2.46
CA ILE A 37 7.81 5.63 -3.51
C ILE A 37 6.74 4.82 -2.81
N LEU A 38 5.48 5.19 -3.03
CA LEU A 38 4.33 4.44 -2.55
C LEU A 38 3.72 3.62 -3.68
N LEU A 39 3.68 2.30 -3.50
CA LEU A 39 3.00 1.35 -4.38
C LEU A 39 1.77 0.82 -3.64
N ASP A 40 0.61 1.32 -4.00
CA ASP A 40 -0.64 0.98 -3.34
C ASP A 40 -1.28 -0.25 -3.97
N GLU A 41 -1.83 -1.15 -3.13
CA GLU A 41 -2.51 -2.39 -3.54
C GLU A 41 -1.66 -3.27 -4.47
N VAL A 42 -0.42 -3.56 -4.07
CA VAL A 42 0.55 -4.28 -4.92
C VAL A 42 0.07 -5.66 -5.37
N GLU A 43 -0.83 -6.31 -4.62
CA GLU A 43 -1.43 -7.60 -5.01
C GLU A 43 -2.25 -7.54 -6.30
N LYS A 44 -2.63 -6.35 -6.74
CA LYS A 44 -3.36 -6.12 -8.00
C LYS A 44 -2.43 -5.86 -9.19
N ALA A 45 -1.13 -5.73 -8.95
CA ALA A 45 -0.16 -5.43 -9.98
C ALA A 45 0.05 -6.63 -10.94
N HIS A 46 0.47 -6.32 -12.17
CA HIS A 46 0.87 -7.36 -13.11
C HIS A 46 2.16 -8.05 -12.63
N PRO A 47 2.35 -9.37 -12.86
CA PRO A 47 3.57 -10.08 -12.47
C PRO A 47 4.88 -9.41 -12.92
N ASP A 48 4.91 -8.79 -14.08
CA ASP A 48 6.09 -8.09 -14.60
C ASP A 48 6.52 -6.89 -13.71
N VAL A 49 5.59 -6.31 -12.93
CA VAL A 49 5.91 -5.26 -11.96
C VAL A 49 6.76 -5.84 -10.82
N PHE A 50 6.47 -7.06 -10.39
CA PHE A 50 7.28 -7.74 -9.35
C PHE A 50 8.69 -8.07 -9.85
N ASN A 51 8.84 -8.49 -11.12
CA ASN A 51 10.16 -8.72 -11.72
C ASN A 51 10.97 -7.42 -11.78
N MET A 52 10.34 -6.31 -12.14
CA MET A 52 10.95 -4.98 -12.12
C MET A 52 11.36 -4.56 -10.69
N LEU A 53 10.48 -4.78 -9.71
CA LEU A 53 10.76 -4.47 -8.31
C LEU A 53 11.88 -5.34 -7.74
N LEU A 54 11.95 -6.62 -8.09
CA LEU A 54 13.07 -7.49 -7.70
C LEU A 54 14.38 -6.90 -8.17
N GLN A 55 14.48 -6.45 -9.42
CA GLN A 55 15.69 -5.81 -9.93
C GLN A 55 16.08 -4.57 -9.09
N VAL A 56 15.09 -3.74 -8.75
CA VAL A 56 15.32 -2.56 -7.90
C VAL A 56 15.79 -2.94 -6.51
N LEU A 57 15.16 -3.94 -5.89
CA LEU A 57 15.48 -4.38 -4.52
C LEU A 57 16.81 -5.12 -4.44
N ASP A 58 17.22 -5.83 -5.50
CA ASP A 58 18.50 -6.57 -5.56
C ASP A 58 19.68 -5.67 -5.92
N ASP A 59 19.55 -4.97 -7.05
CA ASP A 59 20.66 -4.22 -7.65
C ASP A 59 20.71 -2.77 -7.17
N GLY A 60 19.59 -2.24 -6.67
CA GLY A 60 19.42 -0.82 -6.37
C GLY A 60 19.32 0.06 -7.62
N PHE A 61 19.15 -0.53 -8.79
CA PHE A 61 19.09 0.17 -10.06
C PHE A 61 17.98 -0.40 -10.95
N LEU A 62 17.47 0.45 -11.83
CA LEU A 62 16.54 0.06 -12.88
C LEU A 62 16.97 0.68 -14.20
N THR A 63 17.03 -0.12 -15.27
CA THR A 63 17.33 0.39 -16.61
C THR A 63 16.03 0.82 -17.26
N ASP A 64 15.92 2.08 -17.67
CA ASP A 64 14.76 2.59 -18.38
C ASP A 64 14.76 2.22 -19.86
N SER A 65 13.68 2.57 -20.56
CA SER A 65 13.52 2.29 -21.99
C SER A 65 14.55 2.98 -22.89
N LEU A 66 15.20 4.04 -22.40
CA LEU A 66 16.26 4.77 -23.10
C LEU A 66 17.65 4.18 -22.81
N GLY A 67 17.74 3.06 -22.08
CA GLY A 67 18.99 2.42 -21.69
C GLY A 67 19.73 3.11 -20.54
N ARG A 68 19.09 4.07 -19.87
CA ARG A 68 19.72 4.78 -18.74
C ARG A 68 19.56 3.97 -17.45
N LYS A 69 20.62 3.85 -16.69
CA LYS A 69 20.62 3.20 -15.37
C LYS A 69 20.20 4.21 -14.30
N ILE A 70 19.03 4.01 -13.73
CA ILE A 70 18.42 4.89 -12.72
C ILE A 70 18.72 4.32 -11.33
N ASP A 71 19.27 5.13 -10.43
CA ASP A 71 19.68 4.74 -9.08
C ASP A 71 18.52 4.90 -8.09
N PHE A 72 18.15 3.79 -7.42
CA PHE A 72 17.08 3.71 -6.41
C PHE A 72 17.61 3.53 -4.99
N ARG A 73 18.92 3.44 -4.78
CA ARG A 73 19.53 3.15 -3.45
C ARG A 73 19.23 4.20 -2.39
N ASN A 74 18.87 5.41 -2.81
CA ASN A 74 18.50 6.49 -1.91
C ASN A 74 16.96 6.69 -1.83
N THR A 75 16.17 5.71 -2.26
CA THR A 75 14.70 5.76 -2.17
C THR A 75 14.20 4.86 -1.04
N ILE A 76 13.07 5.25 -0.45
CA ILE A 76 12.28 4.40 0.44
C ILE A 76 11.10 3.88 -0.36
N ILE A 77 10.96 2.57 -0.45
CA ILE A 77 9.84 1.93 -1.16
C ILE A 77 8.85 1.41 -0.13
N ILE A 78 7.63 1.92 -0.17
CA ILE A 78 6.52 1.49 0.67
C ILE A 78 5.49 0.79 -0.21
N MET A 79 5.11 -0.41 0.18
CA MET A 79 4.10 -1.21 -0.53
C MET A 79 2.93 -1.46 0.41
N THR A 80 1.70 -1.18 -0.03
CA THR A 80 0.50 -1.54 0.72
C THR A 80 -0.17 -2.76 0.11
N SER A 81 -0.84 -3.56 0.93
CA SER A 81 -1.58 -4.72 0.48
C SER A 81 -2.73 -5.07 1.42
N ASN A 82 -3.81 -5.60 0.86
CA ASN A 82 -4.95 -6.15 1.60
C ASN A 82 -4.88 -7.67 1.75
N ILE A 83 -3.73 -8.29 1.44
CA ILE A 83 -3.54 -9.73 1.58
C ILE A 83 -3.66 -10.13 3.04
N GLY A 84 -4.40 -11.20 3.30
CA GLY A 84 -4.65 -11.70 4.65
C GLY A 84 -5.85 -11.06 5.36
N ALA A 85 -6.38 -9.93 4.89
CA ALA A 85 -7.50 -9.24 5.54
C ALA A 85 -8.78 -10.09 5.64
N ARG A 86 -9.07 -10.92 4.63
CA ARG A 86 -10.21 -11.85 4.64
C ARG A 86 -10.02 -12.95 5.67
N GLN A 87 -8.84 -13.55 5.69
CA GLN A 87 -8.48 -14.61 6.64
C GLN A 87 -8.54 -14.10 8.09
N LEU A 88 -8.15 -12.86 8.34
CA LEU A 88 -8.26 -12.25 9.66
C LEU A 88 -9.71 -12.02 10.10
N LYS A 89 -10.60 -11.64 9.19
CA LYS A 89 -12.04 -11.48 9.49
C LYS A 89 -12.69 -12.79 9.89
N ASP A 90 -12.37 -13.88 9.22
CA ASP A 90 -12.92 -15.21 9.50
C ASP A 90 -12.47 -15.70 10.89
N PHE A 91 -11.27 -15.32 11.34
CA PHE A 91 -10.76 -15.67 12.66
C PHE A 91 -11.27 -14.73 13.79
N GLY A 92 -11.58 -13.46 13.47
CA GLY A 92 -12.03 -12.47 14.48
C GLY A 92 -13.42 -12.74 15.07
N GLN A 93 -14.24 -13.57 14.44
CA GLN A 93 -15.58 -13.91 14.95
C GLN A 93 -15.58 -14.90 16.12
N GLY A 94 -14.43 -15.48 16.49
CA GLY A 94 -14.31 -16.48 17.55
C GLY A 94 -13.70 -16.03 18.87
N VAL A 95 -13.22 -14.81 19.00
CA VAL A 95 -12.47 -14.36 20.19
C VAL A 95 -13.31 -13.41 21.04
N GLY A 96 -14.14 -13.97 21.90
CA GLY A 96 -14.77 -13.24 23.01
C GLY A 96 -13.73 -12.68 24.00
N PHE A 97 -14.12 -11.62 24.71
CA PHE A 97 -13.36 -10.87 25.73
C PHE A 97 -12.27 -11.69 26.42
N GLY A 98 -11.01 -11.33 26.25
CA GLY A 98 -9.87 -12.06 26.77
C GLY A 98 -8.87 -11.18 27.51
N THR A 99 -8.24 -11.78 28.52
CA THR A 99 -7.13 -11.21 29.32
C THR A 99 -5.93 -10.81 28.44
N ALA A 100 -5.03 -9.93 28.95
CA ALA A 100 -3.84 -9.45 28.24
C ALA A 100 -2.97 -10.56 27.62
N ALA A 101 -2.91 -11.74 28.26
CA ALA A 101 -2.21 -12.91 27.75
C ALA A 101 -2.88 -13.48 26.48
N LYS A 102 -4.21 -13.43 26.35
CA LYS A 102 -4.94 -13.84 25.14
C LYS A 102 -4.75 -12.84 24.01
N LYS A 103 -4.58 -11.56 24.33
CA LYS A 103 -4.31 -10.50 23.31
C LYS A 103 -2.94 -10.73 22.66
N ALA A 104 -1.89 -11.01 23.44
CA ALA A 104 -0.55 -11.32 22.92
C ALA A 104 -0.50 -12.61 22.08
N GLN A 105 -1.28 -13.64 22.45
CA GLN A 105 -1.42 -14.85 21.65
C GLN A 105 -2.20 -14.60 20.35
N ALA A 106 -3.23 -13.73 20.37
CA ALA A 106 -3.98 -13.34 19.20
C ALA A 106 -3.09 -12.57 18.21
N ASP A 107 -2.25 -11.65 18.69
CA ASP A 107 -1.33 -10.88 17.85
C ASP A 107 -0.28 -11.77 17.17
N SER A 108 0.29 -12.76 17.87
CA SER A 108 1.24 -13.70 17.27
C SER A 108 0.57 -14.62 16.25
N HIS A 109 -0.67 -15.02 16.50
CA HIS A 109 -1.44 -15.84 15.57
C HIS A 109 -1.83 -15.04 14.31
N GLN A 110 -2.24 -13.77 14.47
CA GLN A 110 -2.53 -12.87 13.36
C GLN A 110 -1.31 -12.68 12.43
N LYS A 111 -0.13 -12.47 13.01
CA LYS A 111 1.13 -12.41 12.24
C LYS A 111 1.35 -13.68 11.43
N GLY A 112 1.20 -14.86 12.03
CA GLY A 112 1.35 -16.14 11.33
C GLY A 112 0.37 -16.34 10.17
N VAL A 113 -0.88 -15.89 10.33
CA VAL A 113 -1.90 -15.94 9.25
C VAL A 113 -1.51 -15.02 8.10
N ILE A 114 -1.06 -13.79 8.40
CA ILE A 114 -0.62 -12.83 7.39
C ILE A 114 0.63 -13.32 6.66
N GLU A 115 1.64 -13.79 7.39
CA GLU A 115 2.85 -14.36 6.79
C GLU A 115 2.53 -15.53 5.86
N SER A 116 1.61 -16.41 6.26
CA SER A 116 1.15 -17.51 5.44
C SER A 116 0.43 -17.03 4.17
N ALA A 117 -0.37 -15.98 4.28
CA ALA A 117 -1.06 -15.38 3.15
C ALA A 117 -0.08 -14.68 2.18
N LEU A 118 0.92 -13.98 2.71
CA LEU A 118 1.98 -13.35 1.91
C LEU A 118 2.79 -14.39 1.14
N LYS A 119 3.21 -15.50 1.79
CA LYS A 119 3.94 -16.60 1.15
C LYS A 119 3.17 -17.30 0.04
N LYS A 120 1.83 -17.24 0.07
CA LYS A 120 0.98 -17.76 -1.01
C LYS A 120 0.83 -16.79 -2.18
N ALA A 121 0.89 -15.49 -1.89
CA ALA A 121 0.62 -14.45 -2.88
C ALA A 121 1.88 -13.97 -3.61
N PHE A 122 3.02 -13.99 -2.94
CA PHE A 122 4.29 -13.50 -3.47
C PHE A 122 5.35 -14.59 -3.51
N ALA A 123 6.23 -14.50 -4.49
CA ALA A 123 7.38 -15.39 -4.59
C ALA A 123 8.32 -15.22 -3.37
N PRO A 124 8.90 -16.32 -2.85
CA PRO A 124 9.79 -16.25 -1.69
C PRO A 124 10.97 -15.30 -1.88
N GLU A 125 11.52 -15.23 -3.09
CA GLU A 125 12.61 -14.33 -3.44
C GLU A 125 12.22 -12.86 -3.25
N PHE A 126 10.98 -12.47 -3.59
CA PHE A 126 10.46 -11.13 -3.39
C PHE A 126 10.31 -10.80 -1.91
N LEU A 127 9.73 -11.72 -1.13
CA LEU A 127 9.54 -11.53 0.31
C LEU A 127 10.86 -11.40 1.07
N ASN A 128 11.90 -12.12 0.64
CA ASN A 128 13.24 -12.06 1.26
C ASN A 128 13.98 -10.73 1.02
N ARG A 129 13.48 -9.88 0.13
CA ARG A 129 14.03 -8.54 -0.16
C ARG A 129 13.30 -7.41 0.54
N ILE A 130 12.20 -7.72 1.23
CA ILE A 130 11.47 -6.76 2.04
C ILE A 130 12.14 -6.67 3.41
N ASP A 131 12.51 -5.47 3.81
CA ASP A 131 13.20 -5.22 5.09
C ASP A 131 12.28 -5.43 6.28
N ASP A 132 11.02 -4.97 6.20
CA ASP A 132 10.06 -5.09 7.28
C ASP A 132 8.61 -5.20 6.77
N VAL A 133 7.79 -5.92 7.53
CA VAL A 133 6.34 -6.09 7.27
C VAL A 133 5.55 -5.55 8.44
N ILE A 134 4.89 -4.41 8.21
CA ILE A 134 4.06 -3.73 9.20
C ILE A 134 2.60 -4.16 9.02
N VAL A 135 2.04 -4.73 10.07
CA VAL A 135 0.63 -5.13 10.10
C VAL A 135 -0.17 -4.05 10.81
N PHE A 136 -1.17 -3.50 10.10
CA PHE A 136 -2.10 -2.56 10.70
C PHE A 136 -3.21 -3.29 11.44
N ASN A 137 -3.52 -2.85 12.65
CA ASN A 137 -4.63 -3.37 13.43
C ASN A 137 -5.97 -2.99 12.79
N PRO A 138 -7.02 -3.82 12.92
CA PRO A 138 -8.36 -3.43 12.54
C PRO A 138 -8.82 -2.21 13.36
N LEU A 139 -9.57 -1.34 12.70
CA LEU A 139 -10.13 -0.14 13.36
C LEU A 139 -11.22 -0.55 14.35
N GLU A 140 -11.15 -0.01 15.55
CA GLU A 140 -12.20 -0.12 16.56
C GLU A 140 -13.26 0.97 16.35
N ARG A 141 -14.43 0.83 16.97
CA ARG A 141 -15.56 1.77 16.86
C ARG A 141 -15.14 3.22 17.15
N GLU A 142 -14.35 3.42 18.20
CA GLU A 142 -13.85 4.74 18.58
C GLU A 142 -12.94 5.38 17.51
N ASP A 143 -12.17 4.57 16.81
CA ASP A 143 -11.31 5.06 15.72
C ASP A 143 -12.15 5.44 14.50
N ILE A 144 -13.21 4.68 14.22
CA ILE A 144 -14.18 5.00 13.15
C ILE A 144 -14.86 6.34 13.46
N HIS A 145 -15.27 6.59 14.70
CA HIS A 145 -15.85 7.88 15.09
C HIS A 145 -14.88 9.06 14.85
N LYS A 146 -13.60 8.89 15.20
CA LYS A 146 -12.56 9.92 14.94
C LYS A 146 -12.39 10.17 13.43
N ILE A 147 -12.40 9.11 12.62
CA ILE A 147 -12.28 9.21 11.17
C ILE A 147 -13.49 9.95 10.59
N ILE A 148 -14.70 9.63 11.04
CA ILE A 148 -15.92 10.34 10.66
C ILE A 148 -15.79 11.84 10.96
N ASP A 149 -15.31 12.20 12.15
CA ASP A 149 -15.12 13.59 12.54
C ASP A 149 -14.10 14.32 11.66
N ILE A 150 -13.00 13.66 11.30
CA ILE A 150 -11.98 14.20 10.39
C ILE A 150 -12.55 14.43 8.99
N GLU A 151 -13.25 13.46 8.44
CA GLU A 151 -13.84 13.56 7.10
C GLU A 151 -14.97 14.60 7.03
N LEU A 152 -15.78 14.67 8.07
CA LEU A 152 -16.86 15.65 8.15
C LEU A 152 -16.38 17.09 8.39
N ASN A 153 -15.15 17.28 8.91
CA ASN A 153 -14.61 18.64 9.14
C ASN A 153 -14.59 19.51 7.88
N LYS A 154 -14.32 18.91 6.72
CA LYS A 154 -14.38 19.62 5.42
C LYS A 154 -15.81 20.02 5.06
N LEU A 155 -16.78 19.16 5.37
CA LEU A 155 -18.19 19.42 5.14
C LEU A 155 -18.70 20.48 6.10
N TYR A 156 -18.37 20.40 7.39
CA TYR A 156 -18.74 21.39 8.40
C TYR A 156 -18.28 22.81 8.03
N LYS A 157 -17.07 22.97 7.53
CA LYS A 157 -16.57 24.25 7.05
C LYS A 157 -17.43 24.81 5.90
N ARG A 158 -17.73 23.99 4.89
CA ARG A 158 -18.55 24.38 3.76
C ARG A 158 -19.98 24.77 4.15
N ILE A 159 -20.58 24.00 5.09
CA ILE A 159 -21.94 24.26 5.58
C ILE A 159 -21.97 25.57 6.38
N LYS A 160 -20.93 25.83 7.19
CA LYS A 160 -20.79 27.06 7.95
C LYS A 160 -20.64 28.29 7.05
N ASP A 161 -19.89 28.16 5.94
CA ASP A 161 -19.72 29.23 4.96
C ASP A 161 -21.04 29.67 4.28
N ILE A 162 -22.04 28.78 4.22
CA ILE A 162 -23.39 29.06 3.71
C ILE A 162 -24.40 29.40 4.82
N GLY A 163 -23.92 29.59 6.06
CA GLY A 163 -24.72 30.08 7.18
C GLY A 163 -25.50 29.03 7.97
N TYR A 164 -25.15 27.74 7.83
CA TYR A 164 -25.77 26.65 8.59
C TYR A 164 -24.78 25.99 9.55
N ASP A 165 -25.27 25.51 10.68
CA ASP A 165 -24.54 24.64 11.60
C ASP A 165 -25.08 23.20 11.53
N LEU A 166 -24.19 22.24 11.28
CA LEU A 166 -24.51 20.82 11.29
C LEU A 166 -23.87 20.16 12.52
N ASN A 167 -24.70 19.44 13.28
CA ASN A 167 -24.23 18.66 14.42
C ASN A 167 -24.68 17.20 14.26
N LEU A 168 -23.73 16.25 14.23
CA LEU A 168 -24.05 14.83 14.22
C LEU A 168 -23.99 14.29 15.65
N SER A 169 -25.04 13.62 16.07
CA SER A 169 -25.05 12.89 17.34
C SER A 169 -24.22 11.59 17.22
N ASP A 170 -23.72 11.09 18.37
CA ASP A 170 -22.97 9.82 18.38
C ASP A 170 -23.79 8.65 17.84
N LYS A 171 -25.12 8.65 18.08
CA LYS A 171 -26.03 7.67 17.47
C LYS A 171 -26.07 7.73 15.94
N ALA A 172 -25.90 8.91 15.35
CA ALA A 172 -25.85 9.06 13.90
C ALA A 172 -24.51 8.61 13.32
N LYS A 173 -23.41 8.70 14.09
CA LYS A 173 -22.11 8.17 13.70
C LYS A 173 -22.02 6.65 13.78
N ASP A 174 -22.89 6.04 14.59
CA ASP A 174 -22.99 4.59 14.76
C ASP A 174 -23.78 3.90 13.65
N TYR A 175 -24.56 4.64 12.85
CA TYR A 175 -25.41 4.13 11.79
C TYR A 175 -24.65 4.01 10.47
#